data_6529fc1b0bb58c461527b3172cdf01c0
#
_entry.id   6529fc1b0bb58c461527b3172cdf01c0
#
_cell.length_a   1.000
_cell.length_b   1.000
_cell.length_c   1.000
_cell.angle_alpha   90.00
_cell.angle_beta   90.00
_cell.angle_gamma   90.00
#
_symmetry.space_group_name_H-M   'P 1'
#
loop_
_entity.id
_entity.type
_entity.pdbx_description
1 polymer ?
#
loop_
_entity_poly.entity_id
_entity_poly.type
_entity_poly.pdbx_seq_one_letter_code
_entity_poly.pdbx_strand_id
1 'polypeptide(L)'
;MVAHFSYEKTKKVVLEDLRYHLEESGFIIKEYAPEDAFLFTDFKLYDWGNGRRLLAVAVHVNDKITITGMGKMDVPVSDLGPPDDLMKIKEVDRLPHSIQKRTFLELVNSVNELGYKTINHWP
;
A
#
# COMPACT_ATOMS: atom_id res chain seq x y z
N MET A 1 3.75 0.77 -7.01
CA MET A 1 2.70 1.79 -7.05
C MET A 1 3.04 2.89 -6.05
N VAL A 2 2.90 4.11 -6.45
CA VAL A 2 3.28 5.25 -5.60
C VAL A 2 2.23 6.34 -5.73
N ALA A 3 1.88 6.96 -4.61
CA ALA A 3 1.02 8.13 -4.59
C ALA A 3 1.64 9.19 -3.68
N HIS A 4 1.43 10.43 -4.02
CA HIS A 4 1.93 11.57 -3.25
C HIS A 4 0.77 12.46 -2.84
N PHE A 5 0.87 12.99 -1.63
CA PHE A 5 -0.18 13.83 -1.05
C PHE A 5 0.43 15.07 -0.41
N SER A 6 -0.29 16.17 -0.46
CA SER A 6 0.07 17.37 0.28
C SER A 6 -0.50 17.30 1.69
N TYR A 7 0.12 18.03 2.60
CA TYR A 7 -0.34 18.11 3.97
C TYR A 7 0.00 19.48 4.56
N GLU A 8 -0.76 19.87 5.58
CA GLU A 8 -0.55 21.16 6.28
C GLU A 8 -0.20 20.97 7.75
N LYS A 9 -0.37 19.77 8.26
CA LYS A 9 -0.06 19.44 9.67
C LYS A 9 1.43 19.15 9.83
N THR A 10 1.88 18.94 11.06
CA THR A 10 3.26 18.53 11.30
C THR A 10 3.48 17.08 10.81
N LYS A 11 4.72 16.75 10.50
CA LYS A 11 5.07 15.40 10.06
C LYS A 11 4.64 14.34 11.05
N LYS A 12 4.82 14.62 12.34
CA LYS A 12 4.48 13.67 13.39
C LYS A 12 2.98 13.41 13.44
N VAL A 13 2.17 14.44 13.33
CA VAL A 13 0.72 14.32 13.35
C VAL A 13 0.24 13.57 12.12
N VAL A 14 0.79 13.90 10.96
CA VAL A 14 0.44 13.22 9.70
C VAL A 14 0.75 11.72 9.79
N LEU A 15 1.92 11.37 10.29
CA LEU A 15 2.31 9.97 10.40
C LEU A 15 1.40 9.22 11.36
N GLU A 16 1.04 9.82 12.48
CA GLU A 16 0.11 9.21 13.43
C GLU A 16 -1.28 9.03 12.83
N ASP A 17 -1.78 10.03 12.10
CA ASP A 17 -3.07 9.94 11.42
C ASP A 17 -3.09 8.79 10.41
N LEU A 18 -2.03 8.67 9.62
CA LEU A 18 -1.93 7.63 8.61
C LEU A 18 -1.77 6.26 9.24
N ARG A 19 -1.00 6.16 10.32
CA ARG A 19 -0.89 4.90 11.06
C ARG A 19 -2.26 4.46 11.55
N TYR A 20 -2.97 5.34 12.19
CA TYR A 20 -4.30 5.04 12.72
C TYR A 20 -5.25 4.62 11.59
N HIS A 21 -5.23 5.37 10.50
CA HIS A 21 -6.06 5.07 9.34
C HIS A 21 -5.77 3.69 8.75
N LEU A 22 -4.49 3.34 8.63
CA LEU A 22 -4.09 2.03 8.10
C LEU A 22 -4.52 0.91 9.04
N GLU A 23 -4.37 1.11 10.35
CA GLU A 23 -4.83 0.12 11.33
C GLU A 23 -6.34 -0.05 11.27
N GLU A 24 -7.08 1.04 11.17
CA GLU A 24 -8.54 1.00 11.00
C GLU A 24 -8.94 0.29 9.72
N SER A 25 -8.13 0.38 8.68
CA SER A 25 -8.37 -0.27 7.40
C SER A 25 -7.97 -1.75 7.40
N GLY A 26 -7.42 -2.25 8.50
CA GLY A 26 -7.05 -3.65 8.63
C GLY A 26 -5.59 -3.98 8.35
N PHE A 27 -4.75 -2.98 8.15
CA PHE A 27 -3.31 -3.21 8.01
C PHE A 27 -2.66 -3.40 9.37
N ILE A 28 -1.66 -4.25 9.42
CA ILE A 28 -0.84 -4.46 10.60
C ILE A 28 0.45 -3.68 10.43
N ILE A 29 0.72 -2.76 11.34
CA ILE A 29 1.93 -1.95 11.29
C ILE A 29 3.11 -2.83 11.71
N LYS A 30 4.04 -3.02 10.79
CA LYS A 30 5.21 -3.84 11.02
C LYS A 30 6.37 -3.03 11.57
N GLU A 31 6.50 -1.79 11.13
CA GLU A 31 7.52 -0.88 11.60
C GLU A 31 6.95 0.52 11.69
N TYR A 32 7.26 1.21 12.78
CA TYR A 32 6.85 2.58 13.01
C TYR A 32 8.05 3.36 13.52
N ALA A 33 8.57 4.27 12.71
CA ALA A 33 9.75 5.06 13.02
C ALA A 33 9.42 6.54 12.92
N PRO A 34 8.77 7.12 13.94
CA PRO A 34 8.34 8.52 13.88
C PRO A 34 9.51 9.52 13.78
N GLU A 35 10.67 9.19 14.31
CA GLU A 35 11.85 10.04 14.18
C GLU A 35 12.36 10.13 12.75
N ASP A 36 12.08 9.13 11.94
CA ASP A 36 12.41 9.11 10.51
C ASP A 36 11.20 9.45 9.64
N ALA A 37 10.08 9.78 10.27
CA ALA A 37 8.82 10.06 9.60
C ALA A 37 8.42 8.94 8.63
N PHE A 38 8.50 7.71 9.10
CA PHE A 38 8.34 6.51 8.28
C PHE A 38 7.52 5.45 9.01
N LEU A 39 6.69 4.72 8.25
CA LEU A 39 6.06 3.50 8.73
C LEU A 39 5.92 2.51 7.58
N PHE A 40 5.76 1.26 7.95
CA PHE A 40 5.68 0.16 6.99
C PHE A 40 4.72 -0.89 7.54
N THR A 41 3.88 -1.43 6.68
CA THR A 41 2.90 -2.44 7.07
C THR A 41 3.29 -3.83 6.59
N ASP A 42 2.70 -4.83 7.22
CA ASP A 42 2.71 -6.18 6.67
C ASP A 42 1.71 -6.25 5.51
N PHE A 43 1.73 -7.35 4.78
CA PHE A 43 0.78 -7.56 3.69
C PHE A 43 -0.63 -7.78 4.24
N LYS A 44 -1.58 -7.06 3.66
CA LYS A 44 -3.00 -7.25 3.95
C LYS A 44 -3.63 -8.07 2.85
N LEU A 45 -4.44 -9.04 3.23
CA LEU A 45 -5.13 -9.91 2.29
C LEU A 45 -6.40 -9.25 1.75
N TYR A 46 -6.54 -9.26 0.43
CA TYR A 46 -7.76 -8.87 -0.26
C TYR A 46 -8.25 -10.09 -1.04
N ASP A 47 -9.40 -10.62 -0.64
CA ASP A 47 -10.00 -11.78 -1.30
C ASP A 47 -11.12 -11.29 -2.22
N TRP A 48 -10.90 -11.43 -3.52
CA TRP A 48 -11.84 -10.96 -4.53
C TRP A 48 -12.46 -12.11 -5.32
N GLY A 49 -12.49 -13.31 -4.75
CA GLY A 49 -13.15 -14.45 -5.35
C GLY A 49 -12.31 -15.23 -6.35
N ASN A 50 -11.60 -14.56 -7.23
CA ASN A 50 -10.80 -15.22 -8.26
C ASN A 50 -9.32 -15.34 -7.91
N GLY A 51 -8.98 -15.04 -6.67
CA GLY A 51 -7.60 -15.09 -6.21
C GLY A 51 -7.42 -14.16 -5.05
N ARG A 52 -6.36 -14.41 -4.30
CA ARG A 52 -6.03 -13.59 -3.16
C ARG A 52 -4.98 -12.58 -3.56
N ARG A 53 -5.22 -11.35 -3.22
CA ARG A 53 -4.27 -10.27 -3.46
C ARG A 53 -3.79 -9.74 -2.14
N LEU A 54 -2.51 -9.45 -2.09
CA LEU A 54 -1.86 -8.97 -0.88
C LEU A 54 -1.27 -7.60 -1.18
N LEU A 55 -1.46 -6.68 -0.26
CA LEU A 55 -0.92 -5.33 -0.38
C LEU A 55 -0.22 -4.94 0.90
N ALA A 56 1.03 -4.54 0.78
CA ALA A 56 1.78 -3.89 1.85
C ALA A 56 2.01 -2.43 1.48
N VAL A 57 2.10 -1.58 2.48
CA VAL A 57 2.18 -0.14 2.30
C VAL A 57 3.33 0.42 3.10
N ALA A 58 4.10 1.30 2.48
CA ALA A 58 5.10 2.11 3.16
C ALA A 58 4.70 3.58 3.06
N VAL A 59 4.84 4.30 4.16
CA VAL A 59 4.52 5.73 4.22
C VAL A 59 5.76 6.49 4.65
N HIS A 60 6.11 7.51 3.90
CA HIS A 60 7.23 8.38 4.22
C HIS A 60 6.77 9.83 4.10
N VAL A 61 6.99 10.62 5.14
CA VAL A 61 6.54 12.01 5.19
C VAL A 61 7.75 12.94 5.16
N ASN A 62 7.91 13.63 4.06
CA ASN A 62 8.93 14.66 3.87
C ASN A 62 8.22 15.95 3.45
N ASP A 63 8.65 16.57 2.35
CA ASP A 63 7.96 17.74 1.80
C ASP A 63 6.54 17.38 1.37
N LYS A 64 6.31 16.11 1.13
CA LYS A 64 5.01 15.55 0.78
C LYS A 64 4.89 14.17 1.40
N ILE A 65 3.68 13.67 1.49
CA ILE A 65 3.43 12.29 1.91
C ILE A 65 3.65 11.40 0.69
N THR A 66 4.51 10.40 0.83
CA THR A 66 4.72 9.39 -0.20
C THR A 66 4.22 8.06 0.31
N ILE A 67 3.24 7.49 -0.37
CA ILE A 67 2.71 6.17 -0.05
C ILE A 67 3.09 5.22 -1.17
N THR A 68 3.83 4.18 -0.83
CA THR A 68 4.27 3.18 -1.78
C THR A 68 3.53 1.88 -1.50
N GLY A 69 2.89 1.34 -2.51
CA GLY A 69 2.20 0.06 -2.42
C GLY A 69 3.01 -1.04 -3.06
N MET A 70 3.07 -2.19 -2.39
CA MET A 70 3.68 -3.39 -2.92
C MET A 70 2.61 -4.48 -2.94
N GLY A 71 2.27 -4.94 -4.13
CA GLY A 71 1.25 -5.96 -4.29
C GLY A 71 1.85 -7.29 -4.66
N LYS A 72 1.20 -8.36 -4.24
CA LYS A 72 1.49 -9.69 -4.74
C LYS A 72 0.21 -10.52 -4.79
N MET A 73 0.25 -11.57 -5.58
CA MET A 73 -0.88 -12.47 -5.71
C MET A 73 -0.53 -13.82 -5.08
N ASP A 74 -1.47 -14.33 -4.30
CA ASP A 74 -1.36 -15.66 -3.75
C ASP A 74 -2.17 -16.61 -4.64
N VAL A 75 -1.50 -17.50 -5.34
CA VAL A 75 -2.11 -18.43 -6.28
C VAL A 75 -2.00 -19.84 -5.71
N PRO A 76 -3.07 -20.66 -5.81
CA PRO A 76 -2.99 -22.05 -5.39
C PRO A 76 -1.87 -22.78 -6.09
N VAL A 77 -1.05 -23.48 -5.31
CA VAL A 77 0.18 -24.10 -5.77
C VAL A 77 -0.05 -25.44 -6.44
N SER A 78 -1.15 -26.10 -6.10
CA SER A 78 -1.36 -27.52 -6.38
C SER A 78 -1.33 -27.89 -7.85
N ASP A 79 -1.68 -26.97 -8.74
CA ASP A 79 -1.88 -27.30 -10.14
C ASP A 79 -0.81 -26.73 -11.07
N LEU A 80 0.16 -26.00 -10.56
CA LEU A 80 1.02 -25.16 -11.39
C LEU A 80 2.51 -25.45 -11.27
N GLY A 81 2.91 -26.48 -10.54
CA GLY A 81 4.32 -26.81 -10.42
C GLY A 81 4.95 -26.36 -9.12
N PRO A 82 6.27 -26.18 -9.08
CA PRO A 82 6.97 -25.86 -7.85
C PRO A 82 6.50 -24.55 -7.21
N PRO A 83 6.37 -24.52 -5.88
CA PRO A 83 5.93 -23.32 -5.18
C PRO A 83 6.78 -22.09 -5.47
N ASP A 84 8.06 -22.28 -5.67
CA ASP A 84 8.98 -21.17 -5.92
C ASP A 84 8.66 -20.40 -7.18
N ASP A 85 8.12 -21.09 -8.20
CA ASP A 85 7.77 -20.43 -9.45
C ASP A 85 6.55 -19.55 -9.30
N LEU A 86 5.66 -19.87 -8.36
CA LEU A 86 4.43 -19.13 -8.14
C LEU A 86 4.64 -17.94 -7.22
N MET A 87 5.66 -18.00 -6.40
CA MET A 87 5.92 -16.95 -5.41
C MET A 87 6.86 -15.87 -5.92
N LYS A 88 7.29 -15.95 -7.15
CA LYS A 88 8.19 -14.94 -7.70
C LYS A 88 7.48 -13.60 -7.86
N ILE A 89 8.12 -12.57 -7.38
CA ILE A 89 7.58 -11.22 -7.43
C ILE A 89 7.26 -10.80 -8.86
N LYS A 90 8.04 -11.24 -9.83
CA LYS A 90 7.80 -10.93 -11.24
C LYS A 90 6.44 -11.41 -11.74
N GLU A 91 5.85 -12.41 -11.10
CA GLU A 91 4.52 -12.85 -11.46
C GLU A 91 3.48 -11.79 -11.14
N VAL A 92 3.72 -11.02 -10.09
CA VAL A 92 2.87 -9.89 -9.71
C VAL A 92 2.94 -8.80 -10.76
N ASP A 93 4.13 -8.56 -11.32
CA ASP A 93 4.32 -7.53 -12.34
C ASP A 93 3.57 -7.83 -13.62
N ARG A 94 3.21 -9.08 -13.83
CA ARG A 94 2.44 -9.50 -15.01
C ARG A 94 0.94 -9.39 -14.83
N LEU A 95 0.50 -9.09 -13.62
CA LEU A 95 -0.93 -8.88 -13.39
C LEU A 95 -1.38 -7.63 -14.14
N PRO A 96 -2.61 -7.64 -14.64
CA PRO A 96 -3.14 -6.43 -15.27
C PRO A 96 -3.01 -5.25 -14.33
N HIS A 97 -2.47 -4.17 -14.83
CA HIS A 97 -2.34 -2.93 -14.07
C HIS A 97 -3.65 -2.52 -13.41
N SER A 98 -4.76 -2.80 -14.08
CA SER A 98 -6.08 -2.47 -13.57
C SER A 98 -6.39 -3.11 -12.22
N ILE A 99 -5.90 -4.33 -11.99
CA ILE A 99 -6.19 -5.06 -10.76
C ILE A 99 -5.35 -4.55 -9.59
N GLN A 100 -4.04 -4.40 -9.79
CA GLN A 100 -3.16 -3.86 -8.77
C GLN A 100 -3.53 -2.42 -8.44
N LYS A 101 -3.76 -1.65 -9.47
CA LYS A 101 -4.10 -0.25 -9.35
C LYS A 101 -5.41 -0.04 -8.59
N ARG A 102 -6.38 -0.92 -8.81
CA ARG A 102 -7.67 -0.82 -8.14
C ARG A 102 -7.56 -0.95 -6.62
N THR A 103 -6.79 -1.94 -6.15
CA THR A 103 -6.57 -2.14 -4.73
C THR A 103 -5.87 -0.93 -4.11
N PHE A 104 -4.85 -0.44 -4.79
CA PHE A 104 -4.11 0.72 -4.32
C PHE A 104 -4.96 2.01 -4.38
N LEU A 105 -5.80 2.16 -5.40
CA LEU A 105 -6.67 3.32 -5.52
C LEU A 105 -7.71 3.40 -4.40
N GLU A 106 -8.18 2.28 -3.90
CA GLU A 106 -9.08 2.28 -2.74
C GLU A 106 -8.40 2.92 -1.54
N LEU A 107 -7.12 2.60 -1.32
CA LEU A 107 -6.34 3.21 -0.26
C LEU A 107 -6.13 4.71 -0.52
N VAL A 108 -5.77 5.07 -1.74
CA VAL A 108 -5.56 6.47 -2.12
C VAL A 108 -6.82 7.29 -1.87
N ASN A 109 -7.97 6.77 -2.28
CA ASN A 109 -9.24 7.45 -2.07
C ASN A 109 -9.56 7.60 -0.58
N SER A 110 -9.27 6.59 0.23
CA SER A 110 -9.51 6.67 1.67
C SER A 110 -8.61 7.70 2.34
N VAL A 111 -7.38 7.85 1.87
CA VAL A 111 -6.47 8.88 2.37
C VAL A 111 -6.98 10.27 1.99
N ASN A 112 -7.51 10.43 0.78
CA ASN A 112 -8.14 11.69 0.37
C ASN A 112 -9.31 12.05 1.28
N GLU A 113 -10.07 11.09 1.74
CA GLU A 113 -11.19 11.31 2.65
C GLU A 113 -10.73 11.83 4.02
N LEU A 114 -9.50 11.54 4.41
CA LEU A 114 -8.92 12.12 5.62
C LEU A 114 -8.60 13.60 5.49
N GLY A 115 -8.60 14.13 4.27
CA GLY A 115 -8.30 15.53 4.00
C GLY A 115 -6.96 15.79 3.34
N TYR A 116 -6.19 14.76 3.05
CA TYR A 116 -4.91 14.90 2.34
C TYR A 116 -5.17 14.88 0.85
N LYS A 117 -4.63 15.86 0.13
CA LYS A 117 -4.90 16.00 -1.30
C LYS A 117 -3.83 15.34 -2.13
N THR A 118 -4.26 14.53 -3.08
CA THR A 118 -3.34 13.89 -4.02
C THR A 118 -2.64 14.94 -4.88
N ILE A 119 -1.34 14.76 -5.05
CA ILE A 119 -0.52 15.60 -5.93
C ILE A 119 -0.40 14.87 -7.26
N ASN A 120 -1.01 15.42 -8.30
CA ASN A 120 -1.03 14.80 -9.61
C ASN A 120 0.05 15.35 -10.55
N HIS A 121 0.77 16.36 -10.10
CA HIS A 121 1.81 16.98 -10.90
C HIS A 121 3.17 16.44 -10.50
N TRP A 122 3.85 15.97 -11.51
CA TRP A 122 5.27 15.68 -11.39
C TRP A 122 6.03 16.77 -12.08
N PRO A 123 7.01 17.35 -11.42
CA PRO A 123 7.92 18.26 -12.12
C PRO A 123 8.74 17.50 -13.14
#